data_de3581a3a85b8f8d9f1f7af9f372cfff
#
_entry.id   de3581a3a85b8f8d9f1f7af9f372cfff
#
_cell.length_a   1.000
_cell.length_b   1.000
_cell.length_c   1.000
_cell.angle_alpha   90.00
_cell.angle_beta   90.00
_cell.angle_gamma   90.00
#
_symmetry.space_group_name_H-M   'P 1'
#
loop_
_entity.id
_entity.type
_entity.pdbx_description
1 polymer ?
#
loop_
_entity_poly.entity_id
_entity_poly.type
_entity_poly.pdbx_seq_one_letter_code
_entity_poly.pdbx_strand_id
1 'polypeptide(L)'
;SGIKLLKGLNDLATIHPHLAKEWSERNGNLTPDAVNDKSTKNVWWRCSTCGNEYKAVIKSRVHGLQCPVCAQRAVLTGYNDLATTDPELALEWDYEKNGKRTPQTISRYSMYPVWWKSACGHFWKDKVFNRAVEENGCIYCESDFRKALPQLLVMFYAKQRKLKVLLDEEKAIGVPLDAVIPELKLSFVFPYKGTNREEGVMRVLRHLCEKRGLLHEEIREKEPVDICIAIKKAFARAHIYIN
;
A
#
# COMPACT_ATOMS: atom_id res chain seq x y z
N SER A 1 -36.50 -24.19 30.17
CA SER A 1 -36.01 -24.90 31.38
C SER A 1 -34.61 -24.40 31.69
N GLY A 2 -34.50 -23.51 32.70
CA GLY A 2 -33.22 -22.98 33.13
C GLY A 2 -32.44 -24.02 33.94
N ILE A 3 -31.20 -24.30 33.55
CA ILE A 3 -30.29 -25.10 34.35
C ILE A 3 -30.07 -24.34 35.66
N LYS A 4 -30.37 -25.00 36.80
CA LYS A 4 -30.14 -24.42 38.13
C LYS A 4 -28.65 -24.17 38.32
N LEU A 5 -28.27 -22.93 38.67
CA LEU A 5 -26.89 -22.59 39.00
C LEU A 5 -26.48 -23.28 40.30
N LEU A 6 -25.36 -23.99 40.24
CA LEU A 6 -24.70 -24.63 41.39
C LEU A 6 -23.29 -24.07 41.48
N LYS A 7 -23.07 -23.13 42.41
CA LYS A 7 -21.79 -22.47 42.64
C LYS A 7 -20.71 -23.50 42.99
N GLY A 8 -19.53 -23.38 42.40
CA GLY A 8 -18.44 -24.33 42.53
C GLY A 8 -18.58 -25.61 41.67
N LEU A 9 -19.65 -25.71 40.84
CA LEU A 9 -19.88 -26.90 40.00
C LEU A 9 -20.18 -26.57 38.56
N ASN A 10 -21.16 -25.68 38.29
CA ASN A 10 -21.58 -25.33 36.92
C ASN A 10 -21.61 -23.82 36.65
N ASP A 11 -20.97 -23.04 37.50
CA ASP A 11 -20.78 -21.62 37.29
C ASP A 11 -19.64 -21.35 36.33
N LEU A 12 -19.63 -20.14 35.74
CA LEU A 12 -18.65 -19.73 34.72
C LEU A 12 -17.23 -19.73 35.29
N ALA A 13 -17.03 -19.32 36.53
CA ALA A 13 -15.70 -19.25 37.14
C ALA A 13 -15.08 -20.64 37.29
N THR A 14 -15.89 -21.65 37.58
CA THR A 14 -15.45 -23.05 37.77
C THR A 14 -15.20 -23.74 36.43
N ILE A 15 -16.11 -23.60 35.46
CA ILE A 15 -16.01 -24.31 34.17
C ILE A 15 -15.05 -23.60 33.18
N HIS A 16 -15.03 -22.27 33.20
CA HIS A 16 -14.22 -21.44 32.29
C HIS A 16 -13.36 -20.42 33.05
N PRO A 17 -12.38 -20.85 33.83
CA PRO A 17 -11.57 -19.96 34.65
C PRO A 17 -10.78 -18.94 33.87
N HIS A 18 -10.42 -19.24 32.60
CA HIS A 18 -9.78 -18.30 31.72
C HIS A 18 -10.70 -17.14 31.32
N LEU A 19 -12.00 -17.39 31.13
CA LEU A 19 -12.98 -16.33 30.85
C LEU A 19 -13.29 -15.54 32.13
N ALA A 20 -13.29 -16.18 33.28
CA ALA A 20 -13.48 -15.48 34.56
C ALA A 20 -12.37 -14.43 34.82
N LYS A 21 -11.16 -14.66 34.37
CA LYS A 21 -10.04 -13.68 34.42
C LYS A 21 -10.28 -12.45 33.56
N GLU A 22 -11.10 -12.56 32.52
CA GLU A 22 -11.49 -11.46 31.65
C GLU A 22 -12.76 -10.73 32.12
N TRP A 23 -13.32 -11.10 33.27
CA TRP A 23 -14.50 -10.44 33.81
C TRP A 23 -14.17 -9.02 34.25
N SER A 24 -14.87 -8.02 33.70
CA SER A 24 -14.62 -6.64 34.06
C SER A 24 -15.31 -6.24 35.38
N GLU A 25 -14.62 -5.41 36.15
CA GLU A 25 -15.17 -4.79 37.38
C GLU A 25 -16.42 -3.92 37.08
N ARG A 26 -16.61 -3.48 35.84
CA ARG A 26 -17.81 -2.74 35.42
C ARG A 26 -19.11 -3.52 35.55
N ASN A 27 -19.04 -4.83 35.80
CA ASN A 27 -20.22 -5.66 36.10
C ASN A 27 -20.76 -5.44 37.52
N GLY A 28 -20.07 -4.66 38.35
CA GLY A 28 -20.48 -4.37 39.71
C GLY A 28 -20.60 -5.64 40.56
N ASN A 29 -21.75 -5.86 41.18
CA ASN A 29 -21.98 -7.01 42.07
C ASN A 29 -22.19 -8.33 41.32
N LEU A 30 -22.29 -8.33 39.99
CA LEU A 30 -22.40 -9.56 39.21
C LEU A 30 -21.03 -10.21 39.04
N THR A 31 -20.83 -11.36 39.59
CA THR A 31 -19.58 -12.11 39.58
C THR A 31 -19.66 -13.34 38.67
N PRO A 32 -18.54 -13.88 38.17
CA PRO A 32 -18.55 -15.03 37.25
C PRO A 32 -19.05 -16.33 37.92
N ASP A 33 -18.98 -16.44 39.25
CA ASP A 33 -19.54 -17.55 40.00
C ASP A 33 -21.06 -17.44 40.24
N ALA A 34 -21.66 -16.30 39.88
CA ALA A 34 -23.12 -16.06 39.96
C ALA A 34 -23.83 -16.27 38.60
N VAL A 35 -23.15 -16.79 37.59
CA VAL A 35 -23.70 -17.07 36.25
C VAL A 35 -23.20 -18.42 35.74
N ASN A 36 -23.97 -19.07 34.84
CA ASN A 36 -23.54 -20.28 34.17
C ASN A 36 -23.06 -19.97 32.73
N ASP A 37 -22.40 -20.92 32.10
CA ASP A 37 -21.84 -20.87 30.75
C ASP A 37 -22.89 -20.67 29.63
N LYS A 38 -24.15 -21.04 29.88
CA LYS A 38 -25.27 -20.91 28.92
C LYS A 38 -26.04 -19.61 29.08
N SER A 39 -25.60 -18.73 29.98
CA SER A 39 -26.27 -17.47 30.28
C SER A 39 -26.30 -16.56 29.04
N THR A 40 -27.49 -16.00 28.80
CA THR A 40 -27.72 -14.97 27.73
C THR A 40 -27.49 -13.55 28.24
N LYS A 41 -27.02 -13.39 29.48
CA LYS A 41 -26.68 -12.07 30.01
C LYS A 41 -25.55 -11.43 29.20
N ASN A 42 -25.72 -10.15 28.87
CA ASN A 42 -24.71 -9.32 28.21
C ASN A 42 -23.90 -8.59 29.28
N VAL A 43 -22.64 -8.92 29.42
CA VAL A 43 -21.75 -8.44 30.48
C VAL A 43 -20.51 -7.77 29.91
N TRP A 44 -19.79 -7.03 30.77
CA TRP A 44 -18.53 -6.43 30.42
C TRP A 44 -17.37 -7.41 30.55
N TRP A 45 -16.53 -7.44 29.54
CA TRP A 45 -15.29 -8.22 29.48
C TRP A 45 -14.10 -7.30 29.34
N ARG A 46 -12.99 -7.61 29.99
CA ARG A 46 -11.70 -6.96 29.78
C ARG A 46 -10.77 -7.97 29.13
N CYS A 47 -10.41 -7.69 27.88
CA CYS A 47 -9.56 -8.59 27.10
C CYS A 47 -8.18 -8.74 27.76
N SER A 48 -7.74 -9.96 27.99
CA SER A 48 -6.42 -10.28 28.58
C SER A 48 -5.26 -9.92 27.62
N THR A 49 -5.51 -9.83 26.32
CA THR A 49 -4.49 -9.54 25.30
C THR A 49 -4.28 -8.03 25.07
N CYS A 50 -5.38 -7.28 24.82
CA CYS A 50 -5.28 -5.87 24.44
C CYS A 50 -5.81 -4.90 25.52
N GLY A 51 -6.34 -5.40 26.64
CA GLY A 51 -6.91 -4.58 27.72
C GLY A 51 -8.25 -3.92 27.38
N ASN A 52 -8.75 -4.05 26.15
CA ASN A 52 -10.02 -3.43 25.75
C ASN A 52 -11.20 -3.96 26.54
N GLU A 53 -12.05 -3.06 26.99
CA GLU A 53 -13.31 -3.40 27.65
C GLU A 53 -14.48 -3.33 26.68
N TYR A 54 -15.26 -4.40 26.61
CA TYR A 54 -16.38 -4.54 25.68
C TYR A 54 -17.50 -5.38 26.28
N LYS A 55 -18.71 -5.21 25.73
CA LYS A 55 -19.86 -6.03 26.10
C LYS A 55 -20.00 -7.23 25.18
N ALA A 56 -20.26 -8.37 25.75
CA ALA A 56 -20.64 -9.57 25.01
C ALA A 56 -21.50 -10.52 25.88
N VAL A 57 -22.32 -11.28 25.19
CA VAL A 57 -23.16 -12.33 25.83
C VAL A 57 -22.25 -13.46 26.32
N ILE A 58 -22.45 -13.93 27.56
CA ILE A 58 -21.65 -14.98 28.19
C ILE A 58 -21.59 -16.22 27.28
N LYS A 59 -22.74 -16.75 26.87
CA LYS A 59 -22.83 -17.92 25.98
C LYS A 59 -21.98 -17.71 24.69
N SER A 60 -22.00 -16.53 24.11
CA SER A 60 -21.23 -16.24 22.88
C SER A 60 -19.72 -16.27 23.15
N ARG A 61 -19.27 -15.75 24.30
CA ARG A 61 -17.85 -15.82 24.70
C ARG A 61 -17.40 -17.27 24.93
N VAL A 62 -18.23 -18.08 25.58
CA VAL A 62 -17.97 -19.51 25.76
C VAL A 62 -17.87 -20.26 24.43
N HIS A 63 -18.66 -19.85 23.42
CA HIS A 63 -18.60 -20.42 22.06
C HIS A 63 -17.53 -19.79 21.17
N GLY A 64 -16.55 -19.09 21.74
CA GLY A 64 -15.38 -18.59 21.00
C GLY A 64 -15.50 -17.19 20.43
N LEU A 65 -16.53 -16.40 20.79
CA LEU A 65 -16.58 -14.99 20.39
C LEU A 65 -15.38 -14.26 20.96
N GLN A 66 -14.51 -13.76 20.10
CA GLN A 66 -13.30 -13.04 20.48
C GLN A 66 -13.56 -11.55 20.76
N CYS A 67 -12.61 -10.93 21.48
CA CYS A 67 -12.55 -9.48 21.64
C CYS A 67 -12.65 -8.79 20.25
N PRO A 68 -13.51 -7.76 20.08
CA PRO A 68 -13.70 -7.11 18.78
C PRO A 68 -12.42 -6.43 18.26
N VAL A 69 -11.55 -5.95 19.15
CA VAL A 69 -10.25 -5.36 18.77
C VAL A 69 -9.28 -6.43 18.29
N CYS A 70 -9.08 -7.51 19.05
CA CYS A 70 -8.20 -8.63 18.65
C CYS A 70 -8.70 -9.33 17.37
N ALA A 71 -10.01 -9.38 17.17
CA ALA A 71 -10.65 -9.92 15.96
C ALA A 71 -10.72 -8.91 14.79
N GLN A 72 -10.05 -7.77 14.90
CA GLN A 72 -9.99 -6.70 13.87
C GLN A 72 -11.36 -6.13 13.46
N ARG A 73 -12.37 -6.23 14.33
CA ARG A 73 -13.74 -5.70 14.12
C ARG A 73 -13.95 -4.33 14.74
N ALA A 74 -13.03 -3.88 15.59
CA ALA A 74 -13.02 -2.56 16.21
C ALA A 74 -11.59 -2.03 16.27
N VAL A 75 -11.45 -0.71 16.26
CA VAL A 75 -10.17 -0.02 16.38
C VAL A 75 -10.00 0.44 17.82
N LEU A 76 -8.82 0.18 18.37
CA LEU A 76 -8.34 0.70 19.65
C LEU A 76 -7.10 1.55 19.36
N THR A 77 -7.24 2.87 19.52
CA THR A 77 -6.15 3.82 19.31
C THR A 77 -4.96 3.48 20.21
N GLY A 78 -3.74 3.50 19.64
CA GLY A 78 -2.52 3.10 20.31
C GLY A 78 -2.29 1.58 20.37
N TYR A 79 -3.13 0.77 19.69
CA TYR A 79 -2.96 -0.68 19.66
C TYR A 79 -3.05 -1.28 18.24
N ASN A 80 -4.19 -1.14 17.54
CA ASN A 80 -4.39 -1.71 16.20
C ASN A 80 -4.86 -0.68 15.16
N ASP A 81 -4.72 0.59 15.48
CA ASP A 81 -4.93 1.67 14.52
C ASP A 81 -3.74 1.80 13.56
N LEU A 82 -3.99 2.36 12.38
CA LEU A 82 -3.00 2.49 11.32
C LEU A 82 -1.79 3.34 11.72
N ALA A 83 -2.00 4.41 12.52
CA ALA A 83 -0.89 5.24 12.97
C ALA A 83 0.09 4.49 13.86
N THR A 84 -0.40 3.51 14.62
CA THR A 84 0.39 2.67 15.52
C THR A 84 1.04 1.50 14.78
N THR A 85 0.29 0.84 13.87
CA THR A 85 0.77 -0.37 13.18
C THR A 85 1.63 -0.06 11.96
N ASP A 86 1.39 1.07 11.28
CA ASP A 86 2.04 1.46 10.03
C ASP A 86 2.37 2.96 10.03
N PRO A 87 3.26 3.43 10.93
CA PRO A 87 3.52 4.85 11.14
C PRO A 87 4.06 5.56 9.89
N GLU A 88 4.89 4.91 9.09
CA GLU A 88 5.41 5.47 7.84
C GLU A 88 4.29 5.65 6.81
N LEU A 89 3.40 4.67 6.67
CA LEU A 89 2.26 4.78 5.78
C LEU A 89 1.28 5.87 6.25
N ALA A 90 1.15 6.09 7.56
CA ALA A 90 0.32 7.15 8.11
C ALA A 90 0.80 8.56 7.73
N LEU A 91 2.09 8.75 7.38
CA LEU A 91 2.62 10.02 6.85
C LEU A 91 2.08 10.35 5.46
N GLU A 92 1.65 9.34 4.70
CA GLU A 92 1.02 9.53 3.39
C GLU A 92 -0.48 9.83 3.47
N TRP A 93 -1.03 9.99 4.66
CA TRP A 93 -2.45 10.28 4.85
C TRP A 93 -2.78 11.72 4.45
N ASP A 94 -3.73 11.89 3.53
CA ASP A 94 -4.23 13.23 3.17
C ASP A 94 -5.29 13.68 4.18
N TYR A 95 -4.88 14.44 5.20
CA TYR A 95 -5.77 14.91 6.26
C TYR A 95 -6.84 15.88 5.75
N GLU A 96 -6.57 16.63 4.70
CA GLU A 96 -7.51 17.59 4.14
C GLU A 96 -8.66 16.85 3.44
N LYS A 97 -8.34 15.92 2.53
CA LYS A 97 -9.34 15.19 1.75
C LYS A 97 -10.07 14.10 2.54
N ASN A 98 -9.46 13.54 3.58
CA ASN A 98 -10.08 12.54 4.43
C ASN A 98 -10.96 13.13 5.54
N GLY A 99 -10.88 14.45 5.79
CA GLY A 99 -11.71 15.18 6.74
C GLY A 99 -11.53 14.64 8.18
N LYS A 100 -12.63 14.16 8.76
CA LYS A 100 -12.62 13.69 10.16
C LYS A 100 -11.95 12.32 10.37
N ARG A 101 -11.68 11.58 9.32
CA ARG A 101 -10.98 10.29 9.44
C ARG A 101 -9.48 10.52 9.57
N THR A 102 -8.89 9.81 10.52
CA THR A 102 -7.45 9.87 10.76
C THR A 102 -6.87 8.46 10.86
N PRO A 103 -5.55 8.28 10.69
CA PRO A 103 -4.90 6.99 10.86
C PRO A 103 -5.14 6.35 12.24
N GLN A 104 -5.43 7.14 13.28
CA GLN A 104 -5.74 6.68 14.63
C GLN A 104 -7.15 6.07 14.76
N THR A 105 -8.04 6.31 13.78
CA THR A 105 -9.43 5.86 13.81
C THR A 105 -9.73 4.69 12.86
N ILE A 106 -8.73 4.19 12.18
CA ILE A 106 -8.87 3.14 11.16
C ILE A 106 -7.81 2.05 11.34
N SER A 107 -8.17 0.79 11.11
CA SER A 107 -7.24 -0.35 11.15
C SER A 107 -6.58 -0.56 9.79
N ARG A 108 -5.36 -1.14 9.78
CA ARG A 108 -4.66 -1.59 8.58
C ARG A 108 -5.46 -2.54 7.68
N TYR A 109 -6.41 -3.28 8.27
CA TYR A 109 -7.28 -4.23 7.55
C TYR A 109 -8.54 -3.58 6.98
N SER A 110 -8.67 -2.25 7.06
CA SER A 110 -9.87 -1.57 6.59
C SER A 110 -10.00 -1.59 5.08
N MET A 111 -11.15 -2.06 4.60
CA MET A 111 -11.55 -2.00 3.19
C MET A 111 -12.08 -0.63 2.78
N TYR A 112 -12.06 0.35 3.70
CA TYR A 112 -12.54 1.69 3.41
C TYR A 112 -11.52 2.46 2.55
N PRO A 113 -11.95 3.08 1.43
CA PRO A 113 -11.08 3.86 0.58
C PRO A 113 -10.84 5.25 1.17
N VAL A 114 -9.57 5.64 1.25
CA VAL A 114 -9.11 6.93 1.74
C VAL A 114 -8.19 7.61 0.72
N TRP A 115 -7.97 8.90 0.90
CA TRP A 115 -7.03 9.66 0.09
C TRP A 115 -5.61 9.55 0.65
N TRP A 116 -4.68 9.26 -0.23
CA TRP A 116 -3.25 9.18 0.02
C TRP A 116 -2.52 10.31 -0.69
N LYS A 117 -1.46 10.79 -0.06
CA LYS A 117 -0.50 11.76 -0.63
C LYS A 117 0.89 11.19 -0.46
N SER A 118 1.43 10.59 -1.49
CA SER A 118 2.77 10.00 -1.44
C SER A 118 3.87 11.05 -1.50
N ALA A 119 5.07 10.68 -1.08
CA ALA A 119 6.29 11.48 -1.20
C ALA A 119 6.60 11.89 -2.66
N CYS A 120 6.10 11.15 -3.65
CA CYS A 120 6.19 11.52 -5.07
C CYS A 120 5.26 12.67 -5.49
N GLY A 121 4.44 13.20 -4.58
CA GLY A 121 3.50 14.30 -4.82
C GLY A 121 2.15 13.91 -5.42
N HIS A 122 1.91 12.64 -5.75
CA HIS A 122 0.64 12.18 -6.28
C HIS A 122 -0.43 12.01 -5.21
N PHE A 123 -1.67 12.25 -5.61
CA PHE A 123 -2.85 12.06 -4.79
C PHE A 123 -3.75 11.01 -5.44
N TRP A 124 -4.16 10.00 -4.69
CA TRP A 124 -5.11 9.00 -5.18
C TRP A 124 -5.97 8.45 -4.05
N LYS A 125 -7.02 7.76 -4.40
CA LYS A 125 -7.92 7.11 -3.46
C LYS A 125 -7.75 5.61 -3.56
N ASP A 126 -7.44 4.97 -2.45
CA ASP A 126 -7.32 3.52 -2.37
C ASP A 126 -7.70 3.02 -0.98
N LYS A 127 -8.02 1.74 -0.88
CA LYS A 127 -8.34 1.08 0.39
C LYS A 127 -7.11 1.05 1.30
N VAL A 128 -7.33 1.20 2.60
CA VAL A 128 -6.24 1.08 3.57
C VAL A 128 -5.60 -0.31 3.48
N PHE A 129 -6.41 -1.37 3.35
CA PHE A 129 -5.94 -2.75 3.18
C PHE A 129 -4.92 -2.90 2.04
N ASN A 130 -5.22 -2.36 0.86
CA ASN A 130 -4.35 -2.46 -0.30
C ASN A 130 -2.98 -1.81 -0.05
N ARG A 131 -2.95 -0.70 0.69
CA ARG A 131 -1.71 0.00 1.02
C ARG A 131 -0.94 -0.66 2.16
N ALA A 132 -1.64 -1.12 3.21
CA ALA A 132 -1.02 -1.58 4.45
C ALA A 132 -0.74 -3.09 4.49
N VAL A 133 -1.50 -3.90 3.75
CA VAL A 133 -1.41 -5.36 3.76
C VAL A 133 -0.86 -5.91 2.44
N GLU A 134 -1.35 -5.39 1.32
CA GLU A 134 -0.86 -5.77 -0.02
C GLU A 134 0.36 -4.95 -0.46
N GLU A 135 0.78 -3.96 0.35
CA GLU A 135 1.95 -3.11 0.14
C GLU A 135 1.96 -2.39 -1.22
N ASN A 136 0.78 -2.17 -1.81
CA ASN A 136 0.67 -1.46 -3.08
C ASN A 136 1.15 -0.01 -2.91
N GLY A 137 2.03 0.46 -3.79
CA GLY A 137 2.53 1.81 -3.78
C GLY A 137 1.61 2.82 -4.48
N CYS A 138 2.19 3.91 -4.95
CA CYS A 138 1.47 4.92 -5.72
C CYS A 138 1.03 4.36 -7.08
N ILE A 139 -0.29 4.29 -7.31
CA ILE A 139 -0.86 3.76 -8.56
C ILE A 139 -0.35 4.48 -9.83
N TYR A 140 0.03 5.76 -9.71
CA TYR A 140 0.58 6.51 -10.84
C TYR A 140 2.06 6.20 -11.09
N CYS A 141 2.83 5.91 -10.05
CA CYS A 141 4.23 5.54 -10.19
C CYS A 141 4.42 4.08 -10.60
N GLU A 142 3.51 3.20 -10.16
CA GLU A 142 3.57 1.76 -10.41
C GLU A 142 2.75 1.30 -11.62
N SER A 143 1.91 2.19 -12.19
CA SER A 143 1.10 1.83 -13.34
C SER A 143 1.97 1.49 -14.55
N ASP A 144 1.62 0.41 -15.26
CA ASP A 144 2.29 0.02 -16.52
C ASP A 144 2.24 1.13 -17.57
N PHE A 145 1.18 1.95 -17.54
CA PHE A 145 1.08 3.12 -18.39
C PHE A 145 2.21 4.12 -18.12
N ARG A 146 2.54 4.40 -16.85
CA ARG A 146 3.60 5.34 -16.50
C ARG A 146 4.99 4.79 -16.84
N LYS A 147 5.18 3.48 -16.66
CA LYS A 147 6.40 2.80 -17.12
C LYS A 147 6.53 2.82 -18.64
N ALA A 148 5.41 2.77 -19.36
CA ALA A 148 5.37 2.82 -20.82
C ALA A 148 5.36 4.26 -21.39
N LEU A 149 4.98 5.28 -20.61
CA LEU A 149 4.79 6.65 -21.08
C LEU A 149 5.99 7.22 -21.86
N PRO A 150 7.24 7.06 -21.40
CA PRO A 150 8.38 7.59 -22.16
C PRO A 150 8.53 6.94 -23.52
N GLN A 151 8.37 5.61 -23.61
CA GLN A 151 8.40 4.90 -24.89
C GLN A 151 7.27 5.37 -25.81
N LEU A 152 6.06 5.52 -25.28
CA LEU A 152 4.90 6.01 -26.04
C LEU A 152 5.13 7.43 -26.57
N LEU A 153 5.74 8.31 -25.78
CA LEU A 153 6.09 9.68 -26.22
C LEU A 153 7.17 9.66 -27.31
N VAL A 154 8.20 8.83 -27.18
CA VAL A 154 9.20 8.66 -28.25
C VAL A 154 8.52 8.18 -29.53
N MET A 155 7.65 7.16 -29.44
CA MET A 155 6.89 6.66 -30.61
C MET A 155 5.99 7.73 -31.21
N PHE A 156 5.29 8.51 -30.38
CA PHE A 156 4.40 9.58 -30.83
C PHE A 156 5.17 10.65 -31.62
N TYR A 157 6.29 11.16 -31.09
CA TYR A 157 7.09 12.19 -31.77
C TYR A 157 7.79 11.65 -33.01
N ALA A 158 8.31 10.44 -32.97
CA ALA A 158 8.91 9.80 -34.15
C ALA A 158 7.89 9.59 -35.28
N LYS A 159 6.66 9.15 -34.95
CA LYS A 159 5.57 8.96 -35.90
C LYS A 159 5.21 10.25 -36.62
N GLN A 160 5.19 11.40 -35.94
CA GLN A 160 4.94 12.71 -36.57
C GLN A 160 5.98 13.05 -37.66
N ARG A 161 7.18 12.51 -37.54
CA ARG A 161 8.29 12.70 -38.48
C ARG A 161 8.52 11.50 -39.41
N LYS A 162 7.60 10.53 -39.42
CA LYS A 162 7.67 9.29 -40.21
C LYS A 162 8.95 8.48 -39.95
N LEU A 163 9.48 8.56 -38.73
CA LEU A 163 10.66 7.82 -38.28
C LEU A 163 10.25 6.49 -37.67
N LYS A 164 11.09 5.47 -37.86
CA LYS A 164 10.88 4.15 -37.24
C LYS A 164 11.44 4.13 -35.84
N VAL A 165 10.71 3.53 -34.90
CA VAL A 165 11.18 3.27 -33.53
C VAL A 165 11.30 1.76 -33.34
N LEU A 166 12.44 1.33 -32.82
CA LEU A 166 12.69 -0.04 -32.32
C LEU A 166 12.62 0.02 -30.81
N LEU A 167 11.77 -0.78 -30.20
CA LEU A 167 11.63 -0.87 -28.74
C LEU A 167 12.38 -2.09 -28.24
N ASP A 168 12.92 -1.99 -27.02
CA ASP A 168 13.68 -3.03 -26.36
C ASP A 168 14.78 -3.64 -27.27
N GLU A 169 15.47 -2.75 -28.03
CA GLU A 169 16.43 -3.12 -29.06
C GLU A 169 17.77 -3.55 -28.48
N GLU A 170 18.13 -4.80 -28.69
CA GLU A 170 19.36 -5.39 -28.18
C GLU A 170 20.47 -5.46 -29.24
N LYS A 171 20.12 -5.58 -30.51
CA LYS A 171 21.09 -5.80 -31.61
C LYS A 171 22.00 -4.61 -31.86
N ALA A 172 21.57 -3.40 -31.49
CA ALA A 172 22.31 -2.17 -31.75
C ALA A 172 23.66 -2.16 -31.04
N ILE A 173 23.72 -2.57 -29.78
CA ILE A 173 24.93 -2.53 -28.94
C ILE A 173 25.20 -3.83 -28.16
N GLY A 174 24.36 -4.86 -28.29
CA GLY A 174 24.49 -6.14 -27.59
C GLY A 174 23.88 -6.16 -26.18
N VAL A 175 23.19 -5.08 -25.79
CA VAL A 175 22.39 -4.97 -24.54
C VAL A 175 21.12 -4.18 -24.82
N PRO A 176 20.01 -4.45 -24.09
CA PRO A 176 18.74 -3.81 -24.36
C PRO A 176 18.76 -2.28 -24.17
N LEU A 177 18.30 -1.58 -25.19
CA LEU A 177 17.94 -0.15 -25.15
C LEU A 177 16.43 -0.01 -25.21
N ASP A 178 15.87 0.86 -24.38
CA ASP A 178 14.41 0.97 -24.25
C ASP A 178 13.72 1.49 -25.53
N ALA A 179 14.42 2.36 -26.30
CA ALA A 179 14.00 2.77 -27.64
C ALA A 179 15.20 3.21 -28.47
N VAL A 180 15.16 2.93 -29.77
CA VAL A 180 16.16 3.36 -30.76
C VAL A 180 15.46 3.90 -31.98
N ILE A 181 15.93 5.01 -32.50
CA ILE A 181 15.53 5.60 -33.77
C ILE A 181 16.73 5.50 -34.73
N PRO A 182 16.80 4.45 -35.57
CA PRO A 182 18.00 4.18 -36.38
C PRO A 182 18.37 5.28 -37.34
N GLU A 183 17.37 5.93 -37.95
CA GLU A 183 17.55 7.00 -38.93
C GLU A 183 18.25 8.24 -38.35
N LEU A 184 18.06 8.45 -37.02
CA LEU A 184 18.68 9.55 -36.27
C LEU A 184 19.93 9.11 -35.50
N LYS A 185 20.25 7.82 -35.50
CA LYS A 185 21.24 7.22 -34.60
C LYS A 185 21.01 7.64 -33.14
N LEU A 186 19.74 7.71 -32.71
CA LEU A 186 19.31 8.18 -31.41
C LEU A 186 18.79 7.01 -30.58
N SER A 187 19.31 6.87 -29.39
CA SER A 187 18.89 5.84 -28.43
C SER A 187 18.40 6.45 -27.12
N PHE A 188 17.43 5.80 -26.51
CA PHE A 188 16.85 6.19 -25.22
C PHE A 188 16.95 5.07 -24.21
N VAL A 189 17.20 5.43 -22.95
CA VAL A 189 17.09 4.58 -21.79
C VAL A 189 16.29 5.30 -20.70
N PHE A 190 15.36 4.56 -20.07
CA PHE A 190 14.48 5.04 -19.03
C PHE A 190 14.83 4.35 -17.71
N PRO A 191 15.77 4.87 -16.88
CA PRO A 191 16.32 4.19 -15.70
C PRO A 191 15.30 3.80 -14.63
N TYR A 192 14.13 4.42 -14.60
CA TYR A 192 13.07 4.17 -13.63
C TYR A 192 12.14 3.00 -13.99
N LYS A 193 12.36 2.33 -15.12
CA LYS A 193 11.50 1.24 -15.62
C LYS A 193 11.74 -0.11 -14.90
N GLY A 194 11.98 -0.09 -13.57
CA GLY A 194 12.05 -1.31 -12.75
C GLY A 194 13.35 -2.08 -12.78
N THR A 195 14.34 -1.62 -13.52
CA THR A 195 15.70 -2.12 -13.42
C THR A 195 16.53 -1.13 -12.61
N ASN A 196 17.05 -1.56 -11.45
CA ASN A 196 18.13 -0.85 -10.76
C ASN A 196 19.35 -0.82 -11.69
N ARG A 197 19.31 0.00 -12.73
CA ARG A 197 20.48 0.26 -13.56
C ARG A 197 21.39 1.19 -12.77
N GLU A 198 22.29 0.58 -12.00
CA GLU A 198 23.33 1.29 -11.27
C GLU A 198 24.11 2.21 -12.21
N GLU A 199 24.63 3.31 -11.69
CA GLU A 199 25.42 4.28 -12.48
C GLU A 199 26.58 3.60 -13.26
N GLY A 200 27.09 2.49 -12.72
CA GLY A 200 28.08 1.65 -13.42
C GLY A 200 27.55 1.09 -14.74
N VAL A 201 26.31 0.58 -14.74
CA VAL A 201 25.66 0.03 -15.95
C VAL A 201 25.39 1.16 -16.95
N MET A 202 24.91 2.32 -16.49
CA MET A 202 24.64 3.48 -17.34
C MET A 202 25.93 4.00 -18.02
N ARG A 203 27.04 3.97 -17.30
CA ARG A 203 28.36 4.34 -17.88
C ARG A 203 28.76 3.39 -19.00
N VAL A 204 28.56 2.09 -18.82
CA VAL A 204 28.84 1.08 -19.86
C VAL A 204 27.96 1.30 -21.07
N LEU A 205 26.64 1.56 -20.88
CA LEU A 205 25.69 1.84 -21.96
C LEU A 205 26.12 3.06 -22.78
N ARG A 206 26.46 4.18 -22.13
CA ARG A 206 26.98 5.38 -22.81
C ARG A 206 28.19 5.07 -23.68
N HIS A 207 29.19 4.38 -23.12
CA HIS A 207 30.38 4.00 -23.84
C HIS A 207 30.08 3.11 -25.06
N LEU A 208 29.20 2.12 -24.92
CA LEU A 208 28.80 1.25 -26.03
C LEU A 208 28.06 2.01 -27.14
N CYS A 209 27.16 2.93 -26.76
CA CYS A 209 26.44 3.80 -27.70
C CYS A 209 27.42 4.70 -28.46
N GLU A 210 28.34 5.39 -27.78
CA GLU A 210 29.37 6.22 -28.39
C GLU A 210 30.22 5.42 -29.38
N LYS A 211 30.69 4.22 -29.01
CA LYS A 211 31.47 3.34 -29.87
C LYS A 211 30.73 2.95 -31.15
N ARG A 212 29.40 2.91 -31.12
CA ARG A 212 28.54 2.63 -32.28
C ARG A 212 28.02 3.89 -33.00
N GLY A 213 28.44 5.07 -32.54
CA GLY A 213 28.04 6.34 -33.10
C GLY A 213 26.55 6.68 -32.87
N LEU A 214 25.98 6.15 -31.77
CA LEU A 214 24.64 6.48 -31.34
C LEU A 214 24.67 7.62 -30.34
N LEU A 215 23.81 8.64 -30.57
CA LEU A 215 23.48 9.63 -29.56
C LEU A 215 22.63 8.96 -28.48
N HIS A 216 23.11 8.96 -27.24
CA HIS A 216 22.47 8.27 -26.12
C HIS A 216 21.81 9.26 -25.17
N GLU A 217 20.54 9.06 -24.90
CA GLU A 217 19.72 9.91 -24.04
C GLU A 217 19.17 9.12 -22.86
N GLU A 218 19.44 9.60 -21.65
CA GLU A 218 18.91 9.07 -20.40
C GLU A 218 17.79 9.97 -19.92
N ILE A 219 16.55 9.47 -19.96
CA ILE A 219 15.38 10.20 -19.48
C ILE A 219 15.10 9.78 -18.06
N ARG A 220 15.49 10.59 -17.08
CA ARG A 220 15.39 10.35 -15.63
C ARG A 220 14.22 11.05 -14.98
N GLU A 221 13.55 11.92 -15.72
CA GLU A 221 12.38 12.68 -15.31
C GLU A 221 11.21 11.74 -14.99
N LYS A 222 10.46 12.07 -13.93
CA LYS A 222 9.34 11.25 -13.45
C LYS A 222 7.98 11.87 -13.81
N GLU A 223 7.92 13.18 -13.92
CA GLU A 223 6.66 13.86 -14.22
C GLU A 223 6.41 13.88 -15.74
N PRO A 224 5.16 13.66 -16.19
CA PRO A 224 4.81 13.56 -17.60
C PRO A 224 5.24 14.77 -18.44
N VAL A 225 5.13 15.98 -17.89
CA VAL A 225 5.53 17.21 -18.57
C VAL A 225 7.05 17.26 -18.76
N ASP A 226 7.81 16.92 -17.72
CA ASP A 226 9.27 16.95 -17.76
C ASP A 226 9.82 15.86 -18.68
N ILE A 227 9.23 14.68 -18.70
CA ILE A 227 9.53 13.60 -19.64
C ILE A 227 9.32 14.10 -21.09
N CYS A 228 8.19 14.76 -21.33
CA CYS A 228 7.88 15.32 -22.65
C CYS A 228 8.93 16.35 -23.10
N ILE A 229 9.33 17.26 -22.20
CA ILE A 229 10.37 18.28 -22.45
C ILE A 229 11.72 17.62 -22.71
N ALA A 230 12.11 16.62 -21.92
CA ALA A 230 13.37 15.92 -22.06
C ALA A 230 13.47 15.19 -23.41
N ILE A 231 12.38 14.49 -23.80
CA ILE A 231 12.31 13.81 -25.10
C ILE A 231 12.37 14.81 -26.26
N LYS A 232 11.65 15.93 -26.19
CA LYS A 232 11.74 17.00 -27.23
C LYS A 232 13.15 17.53 -27.33
N LYS A 233 13.85 17.77 -26.23
CA LYS A 233 15.27 18.20 -26.24
C LYS A 233 16.17 17.14 -26.86
N ALA A 234 15.94 15.85 -26.61
CA ALA A 234 16.70 14.78 -27.25
C ALA A 234 16.55 14.76 -28.75
N PHE A 235 15.33 14.92 -29.29
CA PHE A 235 15.10 15.07 -30.73
C PHE A 235 15.78 16.32 -31.29
N ALA A 236 15.73 17.45 -30.58
CA ALA A 236 16.39 18.68 -31.01
C ALA A 236 17.91 18.50 -31.10
N ARG A 237 18.55 17.78 -30.19
CA ARG A 237 19.98 17.42 -30.26
C ARG A 237 20.29 16.55 -31.47
N ALA A 238 19.36 15.74 -31.92
CA ALA A 238 19.46 14.97 -33.16
C ALA A 238 19.03 15.80 -34.40
N HIS A 239 18.99 17.14 -34.29
CA HIS A 239 18.57 18.07 -35.36
C HIS A 239 17.14 17.95 -35.86
N ILE A 240 16.25 17.37 -35.04
CA ILE A 240 14.81 17.27 -35.30
C ILE A 240 14.05 18.16 -34.31
N TYR A 241 13.47 19.24 -34.82
CA TYR A 241 12.63 20.13 -34.00
C TYR A 241 11.18 19.63 -33.96
N ILE A 242 10.65 19.50 -32.74
CA ILE A 242 9.29 19.04 -32.43
C ILE A 242 8.54 20.22 -31.80
N ASN A 243 7.47 20.66 -32.44
CA ASN A 243 6.57 21.71 -31.93
C ASN A 243 5.69 21.20 -30.77
#